data_dddcde02d044a3a2d834bf91f3c4cf31
#
_entry.id   dddcde02d044a3a2d834bf91f3c4cf31
#
_cell.length_a   1.000
_cell.length_b   1.000
_cell.length_c   1.000
_cell.angle_alpha   90.00
_cell.angle_beta   90.00
_cell.angle_gamma   90.00
#
_symmetry.space_group_name_H-M   'P 1'
#
loop_
_entity.id
_entity.type
_entity.pdbx_description
1 polymer ?
#
loop_
_entity_poly.entity_id
_entity_poly.type
_entity_poly.pdbx_seq_one_letter_code
_entity_poly.pdbx_strand_id
1 'polypeptide(L)'
;MYLKKINLKKKYALVTGAGKGLGRACSIALAEAGATVIALSRTQSDLDKLQKDIKKIKGKLIKINCDVMNYNDLKLKIEKIKVIDVLVNNAGTNIPEPFEKIKQKSMNYIVDLNLKAAFNVAQLVVKKMLKNKKRGGSIINMSSQLGHV
;
A
#
# COMPACT_ATOMS: atom_id res chain seq x y z
N MET A 1 -26.14 -3.32 -1.37
CA MET A 1 -24.79 -3.25 -0.78
C MET A 1 -23.78 -3.59 -1.88
N TYR A 2 -22.98 -2.63 -2.34
CA TYR A 2 -22.06 -2.80 -3.47
C TYR A 2 -21.01 -3.91 -3.24
N LEU A 3 -20.53 -4.08 -2.03
CA LEU A 3 -19.53 -5.10 -1.67
C LEU A 3 -19.98 -6.55 -1.96
N LYS A 4 -21.30 -6.84 -1.95
CA LYS A 4 -21.79 -8.18 -2.29
C LYS A 4 -21.56 -8.55 -3.77
N LYS A 5 -21.35 -7.55 -4.65
CA LYS A 5 -21.07 -7.75 -6.08
C LYS A 5 -19.57 -7.86 -6.37
N ILE A 6 -18.71 -7.46 -5.44
CA ILE A 6 -17.25 -7.48 -5.59
C ILE A 6 -16.72 -8.78 -4.97
N ASN A 7 -16.08 -9.60 -5.79
CA ASN A 7 -15.48 -10.85 -5.33
C ASN A 7 -14.01 -10.88 -5.69
N LEU A 8 -13.17 -10.75 -4.65
CA LEU A 8 -11.71 -10.78 -4.76
C LEU A 8 -11.12 -12.09 -4.19
N LYS A 9 -11.92 -13.16 -4.08
CA LYS A 9 -11.42 -14.47 -3.66
C LYS A 9 -10.25 -14.90 -4.54
N LYS A 10 -9.20 -15.46 -3.92
CA LYS A 10 -7.96 -15.89 -4.59
C LYS A 10 -7.14 -14.73 -5.21
N LYS A 11 -7.45 -13.46 -4.92
CA LYS A 11 -6.66 -12.29 -5.31
C LYS A 11 -5.76 -11.86 -4.15
N TYR A 12 -4.59 -11.35 -4.48
CA TYR A 12 -3.61 -10.81 -3.56
C TYR A 12 -3.50 -9.30 -3.76
N ALA A 13 -3.79 -8.55 -2.70
CA ALA A 13 -3.78 -7.08 -2.73
C ALA A 13 -2.68 -6.55 -1.83
N LEU A 14 -1.66 -5.91 -2.41
CA LEU A 14 -0.62 -5.19 -1.68
C LEU A 14 -1.11 -3.78 -1.37
N VAL A 15 -1.06 -3.39 -0.10
CA VAL A 15 -1.40 -2.05 0.36
C VAL A 15 -0.20 -1.45 1.07
N THR A 16 0.32 -0.32 0.60
CA THR A 16 1.37 0.43 1.29
C THR A 16 0.78 1.44 2.27
N GLY A 17 1.48 1.68 3.38
CA GLY A 17 0.92 2.51 4.45
C GLY A 17 -0.33 1.89 5.10
N ALA A 18 -0.42 0.57 5.10
CA ALA A 18 -1.61 -0.20 5.51
C ALA A 18 -1.96 -0.10 7.01
N GLY A 19 -1.07 0.44 7.83
CA GLY A 19 -1.25 0.41 9.29
C GLY A 19 -2.26 1.40 9.84
N LYS A 20 -2.50 2.52 9.16
CA LYS A 20 -3.34 3.65 9.63
C LYS A 20 -4.19 4.25 8.52
N GLY A 21 -5.15 5.09 8.91
CA GLY A 21 -5.93 5.94 8.01
C GLY A 21 -6.54 5.19 6.83
N LEU A 22 -6.44 5.78 5.65
CA LEU A 22 -7.02 5.25 4.42
C LEU A 22 -6.43 3.89 4.04
N GLY A 23 -5.11 3.68 4.18
CA GLY A 23 -4.48 2.40 3.89
C GLY A 23 -5.03 1.25 4.73
N ARG A 24 -5.33 1.52 6.03
CA ARG A 24 -5.97 0.54 6.90
C ARG A 24 -7.41 0.26 6.48
N ALA A 25 -8.18 1.30 6.16
CA ALA A 25 -9.57 1.14 5.68
C ALA A 25 -9.61 0.35 4.36
N CYS A 26 -8.74 0.66 3.39
CA CYS A 26 -8.61 -0.10 2.15
C CYS A 26 -8.25 -1.58 2.41
N SER A 27 -7.34 -1.82 3.35
CA SER A 27 -6.94 -3.19 3.72
C SER A 27 -8.11 -4.01 4.25
N ILE A 28 -8.93 -3.42 5.11
CA ILE A 28 -10.13 -4.07 5.67
C ILE A 28 -11.15 -4.34 4.56
N ALA A 29 -11.46 -3.33 3.73
CA ALA A 29 -12.43 -3.47 2.65
C ALA A 29 -12.02 -4.54 1.62
N LEU A 30 -10.73 -4.61 1.26
CA LEU A 30 -10.20 -5.65 0.36
C LEU A 30 -10.30 -7.04 0.99
N ALA A 31 -10.04 -7.16 2.30
CA ALA A 31 -10.20 -8.42 3.01
C ALA A 31 -11.68 -8.86 3.10
N GLU A 32 -12.62 -7.92 3.34
CA GLU A 32 -14.07 -8.17 3.29
C GLU A 32 -14.53 -8.63 1.92
N ALA A 33 -13.94 -8.10 0.84
CA ALA A 33 -14.18 -8.55 -0.52
C ALA A 33 -13.56 -9.93 -0.84
N GLY A 34 -12.81 -10.52 0.09
CA GLY A 34 -12.24 -11.86 -0.02
C GLY A 34 -10.79 -11.92 -0.48
N ALA A 35 -10.11 -10.80 -0.66
CA ALA A 35 -8.69 -10.79 -1.01
C ALA A 35 -7.80 -11.26 0.15
N THR A 36 -6.66 -11.85 -0.18
CA THR A 36 -5.54 -11.95 0.76
C THR A 36 -4.79 -10.61 0.73
N VAL A 37 -4.86 -9.86 1.82
CA VAL A 37 -4.20 -8.56 1.93
C VAL A 37 -2.74 -8.75 2.33
N ILE A 38 -1.85 -8.10 1.59
CA ILE A 38 -0.43 -7.97 1.92
C ILE A 38 -0.24 -6.54 2.43
N ALA A 39 -0.21 -6.40 3.74
CA ALA A 39 -0.13 -5.10 4.40
C ALA A 39 1.33 -4.71 4.65
N LEU A 40 1.76 -3.62 4.03
CA LEU A 40 3.10 -3.06 4.18
C LEU A 40 3.05 -1.78 5.00
N SER A 41 3.78 -1.73 6.09
CA SER A 41 3.92 -0.57 6.98
C SER A 41 5.27 -0.59 7.69
N ARG A 42 5.81 0.59 8.00
CA ARG A 42 7.05 0.71 8.79
C ARG A 42 6.84 0.47 10.29
N THR A 43 5.59 0.44 10.77
CA THR A 43 5.26 0.28 12.19
C THR A 43 4.63 -1.08 12.44
N GLN A 44 5.35 -1.95 13.13
CA GLN A 44 4.88 -3.31 13.43
C GLN A 44 3.61 -3.34 14.26
N SER A 45 3.50 -2.50 15.29
CA SER A 45 2.32 -2.45 16.16
C SER A 45 1.03 -2.07 15.42
N ASP A 46 1.13 -1.26 14.34
CA ASP A 46 -0.01 -0.93 13.51
C ASP A 46 -0.45 -2.11 12.65
N LEU A 47 0.50 -2.90 12.14
CA LEU A 47 0.21 -4.16 11.43
C LEU A 47 -0.45 -5.20 12.35
N ASP A 48 -0.05 -5.23 13.62
CA ASP A 48 -0.63 -6.14 14.61
C ASP A 48 -2.07 -5.75 14.96
N LYS A 49 -2.37 -4.45 15.06
CA LYS A 49 -3.74 -3.94 15.21
C LYS A 49 -4.59 -4.31 14.00
N LEU A 50 -4.09 -4.04 12.78
CA LEU A 50 -4.79 -4.41 11.54
C LEU A 50 -5.06 -5.92 11.48
N GLN A 51 -4.12 -6.75 11.91
CA GLN A 51 -4.32 -8.20 11.95
C GLN A 51 -5.48 -8.60 12.84
N LYS A 52 -5.65 -7.95 14.02
CA LYS A 52 -6.79 -8.22 14.91
C LYS A 52 -8.12 -7.89 14.22
N ASP A 53 -8.19 -6.77 13.48
CA ASP A 53 -9.42 -6.38 12.80
C ASP A 53 -9.74 -7.31 11.63
N ILE A 54 -8.76 -7.67 10.81
CA ILE A 54 -8.95 -8.61 9.70
C ILE A 54 -9.34 -10.00 10.19
N LYS A 55 -8.84 -10.44 11.36
CA LYS A 55 -9.28 -11.70 11.98
C LYS A 55 -10.75 -11.68 12.37
N LYS A 56 -11.29 -10.56 12.89
CA LYS A 56 -12.71 -10.43 13.27
C LYS A 56 -13.64 -10.71 12.08
N ILE A 57 -13.23 -10.33 10.87
CA ILE A 57 -13.99 -10.57 9.63
C ILE A 57 -13.58 -11.87 8.91
N LYS A 58 -12.80 -12.75 9.58
CA LYS A 58 -12.26 -13.99 9.01
C LYS A 58 -11.45 -13.78 7.72
N GLY A 59 -10.88 -12.59 7.54
CA GLY A 59 -10.03 -12.23 6.41
C GLY A 59 -8.62 -12.81 6.49
N LYS A 60 -7.87 -12.71 5.38
CA LYS A 60 -6.49 -13.17 5.27
C LYS A 60 -5.53 -12.00 5.16
N LEU A 61 -4.49 -12.01 5.98
CA LEU A 61 -3.46 -10.96 6.03
C LEU A 61 -2.05 -11.55 6.03
N ILE A 62 -1.18 -10.96 5.22
CA ILE A 62 0.28 -11.13 5.26
C ILE A 62 0.86 -9.79 5.68
N LYS A 63 1.61 -9.76 6.78
CA LYS A 63 2.24 -8.54 7.29
C LYS A 63 3.66 -8.41 6.74
N ILE A 64 4.01 -7.22 6.27
CA ILE A 64 5.37 -6.87 5.85
C ILE A 64 5.78 -5.58 6.57
N ASN A 65 6.65 -5.71 7.56
CA ASN A 65 7.26 -4.55 8.20
C ASN A 65 8.37 -4.02 7.30
N CYS A 66 8.16 -2.84 6.69
CA CYS A 66 9.09 -2.24 5.74
C CYS A 66 8.84 -0.74 5.62
N ASP A 67 9.91 0.04 5.51
CA ASP A 67 9.83 1.42 5.05
C ASP A 67 9.93 1.44 3.52
N VAL A 68 8.92 2.00 2.84
CA VAL A 68 8.91 2.13 1.37
C VAL A 68 10.04 2.99 0.82
N MET A 69 10.64 3.85 1.64
CA MET A 69 11.78 4.67 1.28
C MET A 69 13.10 3.87 1.26
N ASN A 70 13.16 2.74 1.97
CA ASN A 70 14.31 1.84 1.91
C ASN A 70 14.16 0.89 0.70
N TYR A 71 14.67 1.32 -0.45
CA TYR A 71 14.52 0.59 -1.71
C TYR A 71 15.06 -0.84 -1.67
N ASN A 72 16.21 -1.06 -1.03
CA ASN A 72 16.83 -2.39 -0.99
C ASN A 72 16.00 -3.38 -0.16
N ASP A 73 15.54 -2.97 1.02
CA ASP A 73 14.68 -3.80 1.88
C ASP A 73 13.31 -4.05 1.21
N LEU A 74 12.73 -3.00 0.62
CA LEU A 74 11.48 -3.07 -0.14
C LEU A 74 11.57 -4.08 -1.28
N LYS A 75 12.64 -4.01 -2.09
CA LYS A 75 12.89 -4.91 -3.21
C LYS A 75 12.96 -6.36 -2.74
N LEU A 76 13.78 -6.65 -1.74
CA LEU A 76 13.92 -7.99 -1.18
C LEU A 76 12.59 -8.56 -0.67
N LYS A 77 11.78 -7.73 -0.01
CA LYS A 77 10.48 -8.15 0.53
C LYS A 77 9.43 -8.37 -0.57
N ILE A 78 9.38 -7.49 -1.58
CA ILE A 78 8.47 -7.68 -2.72
C ILE A 78 8.87 -8.91 -3.55
N GLU A 79 10.15 -9.17 -3.73
CA GLU A 79 10.63 -10.36 -4.45
C GLU A 79 10.18 -11.67 -3.82
N LYS A 80 10.05 -11.75 -2.51
CA LYS A 80 9.55 -12.93 -1.77
C LYS A 80 8.04 -13.16 -1.93
N ILE A 81 7.28 -12.17 -2.36
CA ILE A 81 5.84 -12.32 -2.59
C ILE A 81 5.62 -13.14 -3.86
N LYS A 82 4.82 -14.19 -3.80
CA LYS A 82 4.56 -15.06 -4.97
C LYS A 82 3.72 -14.37 -6.03
N VAL A 83 2.63 -13.73 -5.64
CA VAL A 83 1.63 -13.13 -6.55
C VAL A 83 1.14 -11.81 -5.97
N ILE A 84 0.98 -10.80 -6.83
CA ILE A 84 0.27 -9.55 -6.54
C ILE A 84 -0.69 -9.31 -7.69
N ASP A 85 -1.99 -9.21 -7.41
CA ASP A 85 -3.04 -8.90 -8.38
C ASP A 85 -3.47 -7.44 -8.31
N VAL A 86 -3.39 -6.83 -7.11
CA VAL A 86 -3.80 -5.44 -6.86
C VAL A 86 -2.71 -4.73 -6.06
N LEU A 87 -2.40 -3.50 -6.44
CA LEU A 87 -1.60 -2.57 -5.65
C LEU A 87 -2.47 -1.38 -5.24
N VAL A 88 -2.54 -1.10 -3.95
CA VAL A 88 -2.98 0.19 -3.41
C VAL A 88 -1.75 0.94 -2.92
N ASN A 89 -1.27 1.87 -3.74
CA ASN A 89 -0.10 2.67 -3.48
C ASN A 89 -0.52 3.91 -2.68
N ASN A 90 -0.55 3.75 -1.35
CA ASN A 90 -1.15 4.71 -0.43
C ASN A 90 -0.14 5.35 0.54
N ALA A 91 1.03 4.76 0.74
CA ALA A 91 2.02 5.34 1.63
C ALA A 91 2.38 6.76 1.19
N GLY A 92 2.17 7.71 2.09
CA GLY A 92 2.41 9.13 1.84
C GLY A 92 2.22 9.94 3.11
N THR A 93 2.63 11.20 3.07
CA THR A 93 2.46 12.16 4.15
C THR A 93 2.38 13.58 3.62
N ASN A 94 1.93 14.49 4.48
CA ASN A 94 2.07 15.92 4.29
C ASN A 94 2.73 16.54 5.52
N ILE A 95 3.52 17.59 5.31
CA ILE A 95 4.12 18.43 6.37
C ILE A 95 3.69 19.84 6.05
N PRO A 96 2.59 20.34 6.70
CA PRO A 96 2.09 21.66 6.43
C PRO A 96 3.06 22.71 6.95
N GLU A 97 3.58 23.54 6.03
CA GLU A 97 4.43 24.70 6.32
C GLU A 97 3.98 25.84 5.40
N PRO A 98 4.00 27.13 5.85
CA PRO A 98 3.82 28.26 4.95
C PRO A 98 4.82 28.21 3.81
N PHE A 99 4.39 28.54 2.58
CA PHE A 99 5.22 28.33 1.38
C PHE A 99 6.60 28.97 1.48
N GLU A 100 6.66 30.21 1.98
CA GLU A 100 7.90 30.97 2.14
C GLU A 100 8.82 30.43 3.27
N LYS A 101 8.34 29.47 4.07
CA LYS A 101 9.06 28.87 5.21
C LYS A 101 9.32 27.38 5.04
N ILE A 102 8.95 26.82 3.88
CA ILE A 102 9.17 25.40 3.62
C ILE A 102 10.65 25.06 3.72
N LYS A 103 10.96 24.14 4.62
CA LYS A 103 12.35 23.67 4.80
C LYS A 103 12.69 22.69 3.67
N GLN A 104 13.89 22.82 3.13
CA GLN A 104 14.39 21.90 2.10
C GLN A 104 14.31 20.42 2.53
N LYS A 105 14.54 20.15 3.84
CA LYS A 105 14.39 18.80 4.41
C LYS A 105 12.97 18.29 4.32
N SER A 106 11.96 19.11 4.61
CA SER A 106 10.55 18.75 4.53
C SER A 106 10.15 18.47 3.09
N MET A 107 10.55 19.35 2.16
CA MET A 107 10.30 19.16 0.74
C MET A 107 10.92 17.86 0.22
N ASN A 108 12.21 17.63 0.49
CA ASN A 108 12.89 16.42 0.06
C ASN A 108 12.20 15.16 0.61
N TYR A 109 11.82 15.15 1.89
CA TYR A 109 11.13 14.02 2.50
C TYR A 109 9.78 13.73 1.84
N ILE A 110 8.99 14.77 1.53
CA ILE A 110 7.70 14.62 0.84
C ILE A 110 7.90 14.07 -0.57
N VAL A 111 8.86 14.60 -1.33
CA VAL A 111 9.16 14.12 -2.69
C VAL A 111 9.67 12.68 -2.66
N ASP A 112 10.55 12.35 -1.72
CA ASP A 112 11.09 10.99 -1.60
C ASP A 112 10.02 9.98 -1.22
N LEU A 113 9.09 10.32 -0.33
CA LEU A 113 8.04 9.41 0.10
C LEU A 113 6.87 9.36 -0.90
N ASN A 114 6.30 10.54 -1.28
CA ASN A 114 5.05 10.57 -2.04
C ASN A 114 5.27 10.31 -3.54
N LEU A 115 6.46 10.58 -4.07
CA LEU A 115 6.76 10.41 -5.49
C LEU A 115 7.73 9.26 -5.73
N LYS A 116 8.97 9.36 -5.24
CA LYS A 116 10.02 8.37 -5.57
C LYS A 116 9.71 7.00 -4.99
N ALA A 117 9.29 6.91 -3.71
CA ALA A 117 8.95 5.64 -3.11
C ALA A 117 7.70 5.03 -3.76
N ALA A 118 6.68 5.84 -4.06
CA ALA A 118 5.48 5.38 -4.77
C ALA A 118 5.82 4.83 -6.16
N PHE A 119 6.69 5.50 -6.92
CA PHE A 119 7.19 5.01 -8.21
C PHE A 119 7.94 3.68 -8.06
N ASN A 120 8.85 3.58 -7.10
CA ASN A 120 9.63 2.37 -6.86
C ASN A 120 8.75 1.17 -6.50
N VAL A 121 7.77 1.37 -5.62
CA VAL A 121 6.77 0.33 -5.28
C VAL A 121 6.04 -0.13 -6.54
N ALA A 122 5.50 0.82 -7.32
CA ALA A 122 4.76 0.50 -8.55
C ALA A 122 5.64 -0.28 -9.54
N GLN A 123 6.89 0.16 -9.76
CA GLN A 123 7.82 -0.52 -10.67
C GLN A 123 8.12 -1.96 -10.23
N LEU A 124 8.40 -2.18 -8.95
CA LEU A 124 8.67 -3.52 -8.41
C LEU A 124 7.44 -4.43 -8.53
N VAL A 125 6.25 -3.89 -8.26
CA VAL A 125 5.00 -4.64 -8.36
C VAL A 125 4.67 -4.96 -9.81
N VAL A 126 4.83 -4.02 -10.74
CA VAL A 126 4.63 -4.26 -12.19
C VAL A 126 5.54 -5.38 -12.69
N LYS A 127 6.82 -5.38 -12.30
CA LYS A 127 7.75 -6.47 -12.63
C LYS A 127 7.24 -7.84 -12.15
N LYS A 128 6.57 -7.88 -10.99
CA LYS A 128 5.92 -9.11 -10.48
C LYS A 128 4.68 -9.48 -11.29
N MET A 129 3.81 -8.52 -11.59
CA MET A 129 2.59 -8.75 -12.37
C MET A 129 2.91 -9.27 -13.77
N LEU A 130 3.92 -8.71 -14.44
CA LEU A 130 4.35 -9.12 -15.78
C LEU A 130 4.95 -10.55 -15.82
N LYS A 131 5.63 -10.98 -14.76
CA LYS A 131 6.10 -12.39 -14.66
C LYS A 131 4.97 -13.39 -14.61
N ASN A 132 3.79 -12.96 -14.22
CA ASN A 132 2.61 -13.82 -14.13
C ASN A 132 1.78 -13.73 -15.42
N LYS A 133 2.23 -14.41 -16.48
CA LYS A 133 1.71 -14.33 -17.87
C LYS A 133 0.19 -14.52 -18.04
N LYS A 134 -0.51 -15.04 -17.02
CA LYS A 134 -1.97 -15.32 -17.10
C LYS A 134 -2.83 -14.32 -16.31
N ARG A 135 -2.23 -13.33 -15.64
CA ARG A 135 -2.97 -12.43 -14.74
C ARG A 135 -2.50 -11.01 -14.99
N GLY A 136 -3.32 -10.19 -15.56
CA GLY A 136 -3.14 -8.74 -15.44
C GLY A 136 -3.14 -8.31 -13.97
N GLY A 137 -3.03 -7.02 -13.71
CA GLY A 137 -3.10 -6.45 -12.37
C GLY A 137 -3.76 -5.08 -12.41
N SER A 138 -4.20 -4.62 -11.23
CA SER A 138 -4.74 -3.27 -11.03
C SER A 138 -3.83 -2.48 -10.11
N ILE A 139 -3.54 -1.23 -10.46
CA ILE A 139 -2.76 -0.31 -9.63
C ILE A 139 -3.63 0.90 -9.32
N ILE A 140 -3.77 1.19 -8.04
CA ILE A 140 -4.49 2.35 -7.52
C ILE A 140 -3.45 3.23 -6.82
N ASN A 141 -3.22 4.42 -7.36
CA ASN A 141 -2.40 5.43 -6.70
C ASN A 141 -3.32 6.38 -5.93
N MET A 142 -3.07 6.49 -4.62
CA MET A 142 -3.79 7.45 -3.79
C MET A 142 -3.25 8.85 -4.06
N SER A 143 -4.14 9.73 -4.49
CA SER A 143 -3.88 11.15 -4.69
C SER A 143 -4.59 11.98 -3.61
N SER A 144 -4.46 13.28 -3.67
CA SER A 144 -5.11 14.21 -2.75
C SER A 144 -5.88 15.26 -3.53
N GLN A 145 -7.01 15.70 -2.98
CA GLN A 145 -7.73 16.88 -3.49
C GLN A 145 -6.87 18.15 -3.47
N LEU A 146 -5.86 18.22 -2.58
CA LEU A 146 -4.89 19.32 -2.55
C LEU A 146 -4.01 19.41 -3.80
N GLY A 147 -4.03 18.40 -4.69
CA GLY A 147 -3.39 18.44 -5.99
C GLY A 147 -4.21 19.17 -7.07
N HIS A 148 -5.40 19.67 -6.73
CA HIS A 148 -6.32 20.39 -7.64
C HIS A 148 -6.53 21.85 -7.24
N VAL A 149 -5.85 22.35 -6.24
CA VAL A 149 -5.89 23.77 -5.76
C VAL A 149 -4.57 24.43 -5.97
#